data_59bcda639f76c0c4ddb8dea0c03779a6
#
_entry.id   59bcda639f76c0c4ddb8dea0c03779a6
#
_cell.length_a   1.000
_cell.length_b   1.000
_cell.length_c   1.000
_cell.angle_alpha   90.00
_cell.angle_beta   90.00
_cell.angle_gamma   90.00
#
_symmetry.space_group_name_H-M   'P 1'
#
loop_
_entity.id
_entity.type
_entity.pdbx_description
1 polymer ?
#
loop_
_entity_poly.entity_id
_entity_poly.type
_entity_poly.pdbx_seq_one_letter_code
_entity_poly.pdbx_strand_id
1 'polypeptide(L)'
;MSLGPQTSYYLEIEDIPKKVVEKEWKKYLKDNFKKVKYDRKAKELYTYNGSVGMIQGNDKIVIYSKLDEGKNRVTLYIWTKVDDGIVNPEDYPSESEGVERYLQDFYLVVKKKGISLELETQEDHIKKIQKELDRLEKKNEKLHSDIEKYKKKISKAEADIEENLVEQDEKRIEIAQQKKVIEEIIERLNKVGKEY
;
A
#
# COMPACT_ATOMS: atom_id res chain seq x y z
N MET A 1 7.12 -38.93 -8.46
CA MET A 1 7.59 -38.43 -9.78
C MET A 1 7.14 -39.38 -10.88
N SER A 2 6.78 -38.85 -12.03
CA SER A 2 6.36 -39.66 -13.19
C SER A 2 7.48 -40.58 -13.72
N LEU A 3 8.73 -40.23 -13.44
CA LEU A 3 9.94 -40.94 -13.91
C LEU A 3 10.59 -41.83 -12.84
N GLY A 4 9.99 -42.00 -11.65
CA GLY A 4 10.63 -42.67 -10.51
C GLY A 4 11.73 -41.83 -9.83
N PRO A 5 12.55 -42.46 -8.93
CA PRO A 5 13.68 -41.78 -8.30
C PRO A 5 14.75 -41.43 -9.35
N GLN A 6 15.08 -40.14 -9.50
CA GLN A 6 16.07 -39.62 -10.45
C GLN A 6 16.86 -38.49 -9.83
N THR A 7 18.06 -38.25 -10.32
CA THR A 7 18.87 -37.07 -9.97
C THR A 7 18.10 -35.82 -10.39
N SER A 8 17.95 -34.86 -9.46
CA SER A 8 17.29 -33.60 -9.71
C SER A 8 18.23 -32.43 -9.47
N TYR A 9 18.08 -31.39 -10.25
CA TYR A 9 18.64 -30.08 -9.96
C TYR A 9 17.60 -29.28 -9.21
N TYR A 10 18.03 -28.41 -8.32
CA TYR A 10 17.09 -27.60 -7.57
C TYR A 10 17.57 -26.15 -7.45
N LEU A 11 16.60 -25.25 -7.26
CA LEU A 11 16.82 -23.84 -7.06
C LEU A 11 15.96 -23.38 -5.89
N GLU A 12 16.58 -22.78 -4.87
CA GLU A 12 15.87 -22.14 -3.75
C GLU A 12 15.65 -20.66 -4.05
N ILE A 13 14.42 -20.20 -3.90
CA ILE A 13 13.98 -18.84 -4.15
C ILE A 13 13.32 -18.32 -2.88
N GLU A 14 13.96 -17.35 -2.26
CA GLU A 14 13.49 -16.77 -1.00
C GLU A 14 12.68 -15.49 -1.24
N ASP A 15 11.74 -15.23 -0.34
CA ASP A 15 10.94 -14.01 -0.25
C ASP A 15 10.07 -13.70 -1.48
N ILE A 16 9.82 -14.70 -2.32
CA ILE A 16 8.93 -14.56 -3.48
C ILE A 16 7.80 -15.60 -3.37
N PRO A 17 6.51 -15.18 -3.45
CA PRO A 17 5.39 -16.11 -3.34
C PRO A 17 5.42 -17.18 -4.43
N LYS A 18 5.11 -18.43 -4.06
CA LYS A 18 5.06 -19.57 -4.98
C LYS A 18 4.28 -19.31 -6.26
N LYS A 19 3.14 -18.62 -6.15
CA LYS A 19 2.31 -18.25 -7.31
C LYS A 19 3.06 -17.40 -8.33
N VAL A 20 3.93 -16.51 -7.87
CA VAL A 20 4.77 -15.66 -8.72
C VAL A 20 5.83 -16.51 -9.39
N VAL A 21 6.56 -17.32 -8.61
CA VAL A 21 7.60 -18.24 -9.12
C VAL A 21 7.00 -19.17 -10.18
N GLU A 22 5.86 -19.78 -9.90
CA GLU A 22 5.17 -20.69 -10.84
C GLU A 22 4.79 -20.00 -12.15
N LYS A 23 4.26 -18.77 -12.06
CA LYS A 23 3.89 -17.97 -13.24
C LYS A 23 5.11 -17.64 -14.10
N GLU A 24 6.18 -17.16 -13.46
CA GLU A 24 7.40 -16.78 -14.19
C GLU A 24 8.13 -18.02 -14.73
N TRP A 25 8.12 -19.16 -14.01
CA TRP A 25 8.67 -20.42 -14.51
C TRP A 25 7.93 -20.93 -15.74
N LYS A 26 6.59 -20.93 -15.70
CA LYS A 26 5.78 -21.29 -16.87
C LYS A 26 6.05 -20.40 -18.08
N LYS A 27 6.25 -19.10 -17.85
CA LYS A 27 6.61 -18.16 -18.91
C LYS A 27 7.98 -18.48 -19.46
N TYR A 28 8.97 -18.63 -18.60
CA TYR A 28 10.35 -18.93 -18.95
C TYR A 28 10.48 -20.24 -19.75
N LEU A 29 9.73 -21.29 -19.36
CA LEU A 29 9.67 -22.52 -20.15
C LEU A 29 9.07 -22.28 -21.55
N LYS A 30 8.06 -21.44 -21.69
CA LYS A 30 7.41 -21.17 -22.99
C LYS A 30 8.31 -20.40 -23.96
N ASP A 31 9.30 -19.70 -23.48
CA ASP A 31 10.27 -19.02 -24.34
C ASP A 31 11.19 -20.00 -25.11
N ASN A 32 11.39 -21.21 -24.54
CA ASN A 32 12.24 -22.26 -25.12
C ASN A 32 11.45 -23.46 -25.63
N PHE A 33 10.21 -23.65 -25.20
CA PHE A 33 9.40 -24.84 -25.52
C PHE A 33 8.04 -24.45 -26.09
N LYS A 34 7.71 -24.98 -27.23
CA LYS A 34 6.40 -24.75 -27.87
C LYS A 34 5.21 -25.19 -27.01
N LYS A 35 5.41 -26.15 -26.11
CA LYS A 35 4.34 -26.76 -25.34
C LYS A 35 4.80 -27.04 -23.90
N VAL A 36 4.05 -26.49 -22.94
CA VAL A 36 4.22 -26.74 -21.50
C VAL A 36 2.89 -27.27 -20.96
N LYS A 37 2.88 -28.41 -20.31
CA LYS A 37 1.70 -29.04 -19.73
C LYS A 37 1.89 -29.29 -18.23
N TYR A 38 0.78 -29.44 -17.54
CA TYR A 38 0.74 -29.82 -16.14
C TYR A 38 0.12 -31.19 -15.97
N ASP A 39 0.85 -32.13 -15.37
CA ASP A 39 0.34 -33.40 -14.93
C ASP A 39 -0.28 -33.27 -13.55
N ARG A 40 -1.61 -33.48 -13.46
CA ARG A 40 -2.35 -33.34 -12.19
C ARG A 40 -2.06 -34.47 -11.21
N LYS A 41 -1.72 -35.68 -11.71
CA LYS A 41 -1.43 -36.87 -10.87
C LYS A 41 -0.05 -36.75 -10.24
N ALA A 42 0.95 -36.41 -11.02
CA ALA A 42 2.32 -36.21 -10.58
C ALA A 42 2.56 -34.84 -9.89
N LYS A 43 1.64 -33.87 -10.09
CA LYS A 43 1.77 -32.47 -9.69
C LYS A 43 3.04 -31.81 -10.26
N GLU A 44 3.33 -32.12 -11.53
CA GLU A 44 4.53 -31.71 -12.25
C GLU A 44 4.16 -30.89 -13.48
N LEU A 45 4.99 -29.86 -13.77
CA LEU A 45 5.01 -29.27 -15.10
C LEU A 45 5.98 -30.05 -15.96
N TYR A 46 5.63 -30.28 -17.21
CA TYR A 46 6.54 -30.86 -18.18
C TYR A 46 6.44 -30.18 -19.54
N THR A 47 7.55 -30.16 -20.24
CA THR A 47 7.66 -29.62 -21.58
C THR A 47 7.62 -30.74 -22.63
N TYR A 48 7.37 -30.36 -23.87
CA TYR A 48 7.63 -31.23 -25.02
C TYR A 48 8.96 -30.85 -25.65
N ASN A 49 9.50 -31.78 -26.43
CA ASN A 49 10.78 -31.62 -27.09
C ASN A 49 11.01 -30.19 -27.59
N GLY A 50 12.06 -29.60 -27.10
CA GLY A 50 12.49 -28.24 -27.41
C GLY A 50 14.01 -28.15 -27.39
N SER A 51 14.53 -26.99 -27.74
CA SER A 51 15.96 -26.69 -27.71
C SER A 51 16.21 -25.61 -26.69
N VAL A 52 17.21 -25.80 -25.85
CA VAL A 52 17.72 -24.82 -24.89
C VAL A 52 19.20 -24.63 -25.19
N GLY A 53 19.58 -23.47 -25.71
CA GLY A 53 20.97 -23.21 -26.14
C GLY A 53 22.02 -23.36 -25.04
N MET A 54 21.64 -23.24 -23.78
CA MET A 54 22.52 -23.45 -22.62
C MET A 54 22.74 -24.93 -22.33
N ILE A 55 21.81 -25.81 -22.72
CA ILE A 55 21.90 -27.27 -22.56
C ILE A 55 22.26 -27.84 -23.91
N GLN A 56 23.52 -28.23 -24.10
CA GLN A 56 24.06 -28.56 -25.40
C GLN A 56 23.26 -29.54 -26.25
N GLY A 57 23.21 -29.24 -27.54
CA GLY A 57 23.27 -30.18 -28.65
C GLY A 57 22.02 -30.88 -29.11
N ASN A 58 20.84 -30.76 -28.47
CA ASN A 58 19.67 -31.54 -28.87
C ASN A 58 18.36 -30.81 -28.92
N ASP A 59 17.63 -30.95 -30.05
CA ASP A 59 16.28 -30.45 -30.27
C ASP A 59 15.20 -31.26 -29.53
N LYS A 60 15.59 -32.18 -28.64
CA LYS A 60 14.70 -33.13 -27.97
C LYS A 60 14.78 -33.05 -26.45
N ILE A 61 15.06 -31.87 -25.91
CA ILE A 61 15.08 -31.68 -24.47
C ILE A 61 13.66 -31.69 -23.91
N VAL A 62 13.46 -32.40 -22.80
CA VAL A 62 12.23 -32.39 -22.01
C VAL A 62 12.58 -32.01 -20.58
N ILE A 63 11.96 -30.99 -20.03
CA ILE A 63 12.10 -30.59 -18.63
C ILE A 63 10.84 -30.97 -17.87
N TYR A 64 11.00 -31.74 -16.82
CA TYR A 64 10.01 -31.97 -15.78
C TYR A 64 10.33 -31.08 -14.60
N SER A 65 9.33 -30.48 -13.97
CA SER A 65 9.57 -29.58 -12.84
C SER A 65 8.47 -29.60 -11.82
N LYS A 66 8.85 -29.40 -10.56
CA LYS A 66 7.95 -29.34 -9.42
C LYS A 66 8.36 -28.19 -8.50
N LEU A 67 7.38 -27.51 -7.92
CA LEU A 67 7.58 -26.43 -6.97
C LEU A 67 7.07 -26.89 -5.59
N ASP A 68 7.97 -26.91 -4.63
CA ASP A 68 7.62 -27.14 -3.22
C ASP A 68 7.72 -25.81 -2.44
N GLU A 69 6.79 -25.60 -1.53
CA GLU A 69 6.70 -24.38 -0.71
C GLU A 69 7.17 -24.68 0.71
N GLY A 70 8.21 -23.98 1.15
CA GLY A 70 8.70 -23.95 2.52
C GLY A 70 8.23 -22.71 3.26
N LYS A 71 8.76 -22.49 4.47
CA LYS A 71 8.32 -21.40 5.34
C LYS A 71 8.53 -20.00 4.75
N ASN A 72 9.67 -19.71 4.14
CA ASN A 72 9.99 -18.40 3.50
C ASN A 72 10.69 -18.62 2.17
N ARG A 73 10.55 -19.79 1.56
CA ARG A 73 11.22 -20.14 0.32
C ARG A 73 10.36 -21.04 -0.53
N VAL A 74 10.61 -20.99 -1.82
CA VAL A 74 10.07 -21.90 -2.81
C VAL A 74 11.22 -22.65 -3.41
N THR A 75 11.18 -23.98 -3.43
CA THR A 75 12.18 -24.81 -4.08
C THR A 75 11.64 -25.31 -5.41
N LEU A 76 12.30 -24.95 -6.48
CA LEU A 76 12.04 -25.46 -7.81
C LEU A 76 12.95 -26.66 -8.04
N TYR A 77 12.38 -27.84 -8.24
CA TYR A 77 13.08 -29.05 -8.67
C TYR A 77 12.86 -29.24 -10.16
N ILE A 78 13.95 -29.58 -10.88
CA ILE A 78 13.86 -29.94 -12.29
C ILE A 78 14.59 -31.25 -12.59
N TRP A 79 14.08 -31.95 -13.58
CA TRP A 79 14.65 -33.15 -14.19
C TRP A 79 14.70 -32.90 -15.68
N THR A 80 15.86 -33.00 -16.26
CA THR A 80 16.04 -32.75 -17.70
C THR A 80 16.33 -34.08 -18.38
N LYS A 81 15.53 -34.39 -19.40
CA LYS A 81 15.74 -35.52 -20.26
C LYS A 81 16.33 -35.05 -21.58
N VAL A 82 17.42 -35.69 -22.00
CA VAL A 82 18.07 -35.51 -23.32
C VAL A 82 18.13 -36.88 -23.96
N ASP A 83 17.77 -36.99 -25.23
CA ASP A 83 17.60 -38.24 -25.93
C ASP A 83 16.87 -39.31 -25.08
N ASP A 84 17.53 -40.38 -24.68
CA ASP A 84 16.94 -41.44 -23.87
C ASP A 84 17.36 -41.43 -22.39
N GLY A 85 18.24 -40.46 -22.00
CA GLY A 85 18.81 -40.36 -20.66
C GLY A 85 18.27 -39.20 -19.84
N ILE A 86 18.40 -39.30 -18.52
CA ILE A 86 18.19 -38.19 -17.59
C ILE A 86 19.55 -37.56 -17.30
N VAL A 87 19.63 -36.25 -17.47
CA VAL A 87 20.86 -35.50 -17.25
C VAL A 87 21.31 -35.64 -15.80
N ASN A 88 22.52 -36.06 -15.63
CA ASN A 88 23.26 -36.15 -14.39
C ASN A 88 24.74 -35.79 -14.64
N PRO A 89 25.52 -35.41 -13.61
CA PRO A 89 26.91 -35.00 -13.79
C PRO A 89 27.86 -36.09 -14.30
N GLU A 90 27.51 -37.37 -14.09
CA GLU A 90 28.38 -38.51 -14.44
C GLU A 90 28.26 -38.87 -15.92
N ASP A 91 27.05 -38.99 -16.43
CA ASP A 91 26.78 -39.44 -17.80
C ASP A 91 26.69 -38.28 -18.80
N TYR A 92 26.27 -37.08 -18.33
CA TYR A 92 26.02 -35.89 -19.17
C TYR A 92 26.63 -34.63 -18.55
N PRO A 93 27.97 -34.52 -18.38
CA PRO A 93 28.60 -33.42 -17.66
C PRO A 93 28.37 -32.04 -18.32
N SER A 94 28.43 -31.95 -19.64
CA SER A 94 28.21 -30.68 -20.36
C SER A 94 26.75 -30.20 -20.25
N GLU A 95 25.80 -31.12 -20.39
CA GLU A 95 24.36 -30.85 -20.25
C GLU A 95 24.01 -30.49 -18.80
N SER A 96 24.70 -31.14 -17.83
CA SER A 96 24.57 -30.83 -16.40
C SER A 96 24.93 -29.38 -16.10
N GLU A 97 26.11 -28.92 -16.57
CA GLU A 97 26.50 -27.50 -16.46
C GLU A 97 25.49 -26.56 -17.16
N GLY A 98 24.95 -27.01 -18.31
CA GLY A 98 23.92 -26.26 -19.03
C GLY A 98 22.64 -26.11 -18.24
N VAL A 99 22.18 -27.15 -17.53
CA VAL A 99 21.02 -27.14 -16.65
C VAL A 99 21.24 -26.22 -15.47
N GLU A 100 22.42 -26.20 -14.87
CA GLU A 100 22.76 -25.29 -13.78
C GLU A 100 22.72 -23.82 -14.24
N ARG A 101 23.31 -23.52 -15.40
CA ARG A 101 23.26 -22.16 -16.01
C ARG A 101 21.81 -21.75 -16.31
N TYR A 102 20.98 -22.66 -16.81
CA TYR A 102 19.56 -22.42 -17.09
C TYR A 102 18.77 -22.07 -15.84
N LEU A 103 19.04 -22.74 -14.72
CA LEU A 103 18.46 -22.43 -13.42
C LEU A 103 18.96 -21.09 -12.86
N GLN A 104 20.25 -20.80 -13.01
CA GLN A 104 20.82 -19.50 -12.58
C GLN A 104 20.22 -18.33 -13.37
N ASP A 105 20.02 -18.47 -14.68
CA ASP A 105 19.36 -17.46 -15.50
C ASP A 105 17.90 -17.25 -15.06
N PHE A 106 17.17 -18.33 -14.84
CA PHE A 106 15.82 -18.23 -14.27
C PHE A 106 15.81 -17.58 -12.89
N TYR A 107 16.79 -17.85 -12.03
CA TYR A 107 16.89 -17.18 -10.73
C TYR A 107 16.95 -15.66 -10.87
N LEU A 108 17.74 -15.16 -11.82
CA LEU A 108 17.83 -13.73 -12.09
C LEU A 108 16.50 -13.15 -12.58
N VAL A 109 15.80 -13.88 -13.45
CA VAL A 109 14.47 -13.47 -13.94
C VAL A 109 13.47 -13.34 -12.81
N VAL A 110 13.37 -14.35 -11.94
CA VAL A 110 12.40 -14.36 -10.86
C VAL A 110 12.75 -13.37 -9.75
N LYS A 111 14.04 -13.16 -9.45
CA LYS A 111 14.49 -12.12 -8.50
C LYS A 111 14.16 -10.73 -9.00
N LYS A 112 14.42 -10.42 -10.28
CA LYS A 112 13.99 -9.13 -10.88
C LYS A 112 12.49 -8.92 -10.75
N LYS A 113 11.69 -9.98 -10.95
CA LYS A 113 10.23 -9.89 -10.80
C LYS A 113 9.83 -9.63 -9.36
N GLY A 114 10.48 -10.29 -8.38
CA GLY A 114 10.26 -10.05 -6.95
C GLY A 114 10.50 -8.59 -6.57
N ILE A 115 11.66 -8.05 -6.95
CA ILE A 115 12.02 -6.64 -6.70
C ILE A 115 11.04 -5.68 -7.38
N SER A 116 10.62 -5.99 -8.61
CA SER A 116 9.62 -5.17 -9.32
C SER A 116 8.27 -5.12 -8.59
N LEU A 117 7.82 -6.22 -8.01
CA LEU A 117 6.58 -6.27 -7.22
C LEU A 117 6.71 -5.52 -5.89
N GLU A 118 7.86 -5.59 -5.26
CA GLU A 118 8.15 -4.81 -4.06
C GLU A 118 8.12 -3.31 -4.36
N LEU A 119 8.79 -2.88 -5.44
CA LEU A 119 8.77 -1.49 -5.91
C LEU A 119 7.35 -1.01 -6.15
N GLU A 120 6.53 -1.75 -6.91
CA GLU A 120 5.12 -1.42 -7.18
C GLU A 120 4.32 -1.25 -5.87
N THR A 121 4.58 -2.11 -4.89
CA THR A 121 3.93 -2.04 -3.57
C THR A 121 4.31 -0.76 -2.82
N GLN A 122 5.59 -0.37 -2.85
CA GLN A 122 6.08 0.85 -2.21
C GLN A 122 5.57 2.12 -2.92
N GLU A 123 5.53 2.12 -4.26
CA GLU A 123 4.95 3.23 -5.03
C GLU A 123 3.47 3.44 -4.71
N ASP A 124 2.70 2.36 -4.56
CA ASP A 124 1.29 2.46 -4.18
C ASP A 124 1.12 2.92 -2.72
N HIS A 125 2.07 2.59 -1.84
CA HIS A 125 2.09 3.11 -0.48
C HIS A 125 2.36 4.63 -0.46
N ILE A 126 3.34 5.08 -1.23
CA ILE A 126 3.64 6.52 -1.39
C ILE A 126 2.42 7.28 -1.90
N LYS A 127 1.72 6.77 -2.92
CA LYS A 127 0.49 7.40 -3.45
C LYS A 127 -0.61 7.55 -2.38
N LYS A 128 -0.73 6.58 -1.47
CA LYS A 128 -1.71 6.65 -0.37
C LYS A 128 -1.32 7.74 0.64
N ILE A 129 -0.04 7.76 1.04
CA ILE A 129 0.48 8.79 1.97
C ILE A 129 0.32 10.18 1.37
N GLN A 130 0.62 10.37 0.08
CA GLN A 130 0.46 11.66 -0.60
C GLN A 130 -1.00 12.16 -0.56
N LYS A 131 -1.97 11.28 -0.84
CA LYS A 131 -3.40 11.65 -0.74
C LYS A 131 -3.82 12.04 0.69
N GLU A 132 -3.24 11.40 1.68
CA GLU A 132 -3.51 11.74 3.08
C GLU A 132 -2.89 13.10 3.46
N LEU A 133 -1.67 13.37 3.00
CA LEU A 133 -1.01 14.67 3.15
C LEU A 133 -1.86 15.78 2.54
N ASP A 134 -2.26 15.66 1.26
CA ASP A 134 -3.10 16.64 0.56
C ASP A 134 -4.41 16.93 1.33
N ARG A 135 -4.99 15.88 1.93
CA ARG A 135 -6.20 16.05 2.76
C ARG A 135 -5.92 16.84 4.04
N LEU A 136 -4.79 16.58 4.68
CA LEU A 136 -4.39 17.29 5.90
C LEU A 136 -4.05 18.75 5.63
N GLU A 137 -3.38 19.04 4.53
CA GLU A 137 -3.07 20.40 4.08
C GLU A 137 -4.35 21.21 3.84
N LYS A 138 -5.30 20.67 3.08
CA LYS A 138 -6.61 21.31 2.87
C LYS A 138 -7.40 21.52 4.17
N LYS A 139 -7.30 20.58 5.12
CA LYS A 139 -7.91 20.75 6.45
C LYS A 139 -7.24 21.88 7.21
N ASN A 140 -5.93 22.00 7.14
CA ASN A 140 -5.17 23.08 7.79
C ASN A 140 -5.55 24.47 7.22
N GLU A 141 -5.60 24.60 5.89
CA GLU A 141 -6.06 25.84 5.23
C GLU A 141 -7.46 26.26 5.70
N LYS A 142 -8.38 25.28 5.77
CA LYS A 142 -9.74 25.54 6.27
C LYS A 142 -9.72 26.02 7.72
N LEU A 143 -8.94 25.39 8.60
CA LEU A 143 -8.83 25.79 10.00
C LEU A 143 -8.26 27.22 10.13
N HIS A 144 -7.27 27.60 9.32
CA HIS A 144 -6.78 28.98 9.28
C HIS A 144 -7.86 29.97 8.84
N SER A 145 -8.62 29.65 7.80
CA SER A 145 -9.76 30.46 7.37
C SER A 145 -10.83 30.64 8.46
N ASP A 146 -11.12 29.54 9.19
CA ASP A 146 -12.11 29.59 10.28
C ASP A 146 -11.57 30.43 11.48
N ILE A 147 -10.29 30.35 11.79
CA ILE A 147 -9.65 31.22 12.80
C ILE A 147 -9.83 32.70 12.44
N GLU A 148 -9.57 33.08 11.21
CA GLU A 148 -9.75 34.48 10.78
C GLU A 148 -11.22 34.96 10.85
N LYS A 149 -12.17 34.08 10.51
CA LYS A 149 -13.60 34.38 10.68
C LYS A 149 -13.97 34.57 12.15
N TYR A 150 -13.46 33.72 13.04
CA TYR A 150 -13.72 33.83 14.47
C TYR A 150 -13.09 35.09 15.09
N LYS A 151 -11.86 35.45 14.68
CA LYS A 151 -11.23 36.72 15.10
C LYS A 151 -12.11 37.92 14.75
N LYS A 152 -12.65 37.98 13.52
CA LYS A 152 -13.56 39.06 13.10
C LYS A 152 -14.84 39.09 13.93
N LYS A 153 -15.43 37.90 14.25
CA LYS A 153 -16.62 37.82 15.10
C LYS A 153 -16.34 38.29 16.54
N ILE A 154 -15.18 37.90 17.09
CA ILE A 154 -14.74 38.35 18.43
C ILE A 154 -14.60 39.85 18.47
N SER A 155 -13.87 40.46 17.52
CA SER A 155 -13.68 41.93 17.46
C SER A 155 -15.00 42.68 17.33
N LYS A 156 -15.97 42.15 16.55
CA LYS A 156 -17.30 42.75 16.48
C LYS A 156 -18.06 42.63 17.82
N ALA A 157 -18.01 41.48 18.45
CA ALA A 157 -18.68 41.29 19.75
C ALA A 157 -18.07 42.19 20.85
N GLU A 158 -16.77 42.40 20.82
CA GLU A 158 -16.08 43.34 21.72
C GLU A 158 -16.57 44.81 21.51
N ALA A 159 -16.73 45.23 20.24
CA ALA A 159 -17.29 46.56 19.93
C ALA A 159 -18.77 46.66 20.37
N ASP A 160 -19.58 45.63 20.11
CA ASP A 160 -20.98 45.59 20.53
C ASP A 160 -21.13 45.65 22.08
N ILE A 161 -20.18 45.04 22.82
CA ILE A 161 -20.12 45.13 24.29
C ILE A 161 -19.80 46.57 24.74
N GLU A 162 -18.81 47.19 24.12
CA GLU A 162 -18.44 48.58 24.48
C GLU A 162 -19.60 49.55 24.24
N GLU A 163 -20.28 49.49 23.11
CA GLU A 163 -21.50 50.25 22.80
C GLU A 163 -22.57 50.02 23.84
N ASN A 164 -22.85 48.77 24.19
CA ASN A 164 -23.85 48.41 25.19
C ASN A 164 -23.50 48.93 26.60
N LEU A 165 -22.22 48.95 26.97
CA LEU A 165 -21.80 49.56 28.25
C LEU A 165 -22.07 51.06 28.29
N VAL A 166 -21.85 51.81 27.21
CA VAL A 166 -22.20 53.23 27.11
C VAL A 166 -23.74 53.43 27.29
N GLU A 167 -24.54 52.66 26.56
CA GLU A 167 -26.00 52.69 26.71
C GLU A 167 -26.47 52.41 28.14
N GLN A 168 -25.85 51.43 28.80
CA GLN A 168 -26.13 51.09 30.19
C GLN A 168 -25.82 52.29 31.13
N ASP A 169 -24.72 52.97 30.93
CA ASP A 169 -24.37 54.11 31.75
C ASP A 169 -25.32 55.29 31.52
N GLU A 170 -25.74 55.57 30.28
CA GLU A 170 -26.77 56.54 29.96
C GLU A 170 -28.11 56.21 30.70
N LYS A 171 -28.53 54.96 30.68
CA LYS A 171 -29.71 54.49 31.40
C LYS A 171 -29.58 54.56 32.91
N ARG A 172 -28.41 54.38 33.48
CA ARG A 172 -28.15 54.62 34.91
C ARG A 172 -28.32 56.10 35.29
N ILE A 173 -27.85 57.03 34.47
CA ILE A 173 -27.99 58.45 34.65
C ILE A 173 -29.50 58.82 34.58
N GLU A 174 -30.19 58.32 33.56
CA GLU A 174 -31.64 58.56 33.40
C GLU A 174 -32.46 58.08 34.62
N ILE A 175 -32.16 56.86 35.12
CA ILE A 175 -32.74 56.31 36.34
C ILE A 175 -32.46 57.20 37.55
N ALA A 176 -31.24 57.71 37.71
CA ALA A 176 -30.87 58.60 38.81
C ALA A 176 -31.62 59.93 38.76
N GLN A 177 -31.80 60.52 37.57
CA GLN A 177 -32.59 61.72 37.36
C GLN A 177 -34.08 61.48 37.71
N GLN A 178 -34.63 60.39 37.23
CA GLN A 178 -36.04 60.05 37.49
C GLN A 178 -36.33 59.79 38.99
N LYS A 179 -35.36 59.18 39.72
CA LYS A 179 -35.45 59.05 41.16
C LYS A 179 -35.53 60.41 41.88
N LYS A 180 -34.76 61.41 41.48
CA LYS A 180 -34.89 62.76 42.07
C LYS A 180 -36.24 63.37 41.82
N VAL A 181 -36.80 63.24 40.61
CA VAL A 181 -38.13 63.73 40.30
C VAL A 181 -39.19 63.03 41.18
N ILE A 182 -39.03 61.73 41.43
CA ILE A 182 -39.94 60.98 42.33
C ILE A 182 -39.82 61.51 43.76
N GLU A 183 -38.62 61.74 44.27
CA GLU A 183 -38.39 62.35 45.60
C GLU A 183 -39.08 63.73 45.74
N GLU A 184 -38.92 64.61 44.72
CA GLU A 184 -39.59 65.90 44.71
C GLU A 184 -41.13 65.77 44.71
N ILE A 185 -41.71 64.82 43.98
CA ILE A 185 -43.10 64.56 43.95
C ILE A 185 -43.62 64.07 45.34
N ILE A 186 -42.83 63.15 45.97
CA ILE A 186 -43.14 62.69 47.33
C ILE A 186 -43.09 63.82 48.35
N GLU A 187 -42.11 64.74 48.31
CA GLU A 187 -42.06 65.90 49.18
C GLU A 187 -43.28 66.80 49.00
N ARG A 188 -43.64 67.05 47.75
CA ARG A 188 -44.85 67.86 47.45
C ARG A 188 -46.11 67.17 47.99
N LEU A 189 -46.27 65.88 47.81
CA LEU A 189 -47.39 65.13 48.35
C LEU A 189 -47.52 65.26 49.90
N ASN A 190 -46.35 65.13 50.58
CA ASN A 190 -46.26 65.24 52.03
C ASN A 190 -46.56 66.63 52.55
N LYS A 191 -46.33 67.70 51.78
CA LYS A 191 -46.70 69.10 52.15
C LYS A 191 -48.18 69.30 52.08
N VAL A 192 -48.85 68.83 51.02
CA VAL A 192 -50.31 68.95 50.88
C VAL A 192 -51.01 68.17 52.00
N GLY A 193 -50.54 67.04 52.48
CA GLY A 193 -51.09 66.25 53.60
C GLY A 193 -50.94 66.91 54.99
N LYS A 194 -50.14 68.02 55.11
CA LYS A 194 -49.96 68.74 56.38
C LYS A 194 -50.75 70.08 56.46
N GLU A 195 -51.38 70.45 55.36
CA GLU A 195 -52.18 71.71 55.31
C GLU A 195 -53.68 71.48 55.62
N TYR A 196 -54.05 70.24 55.99
CA TYR A 196 -55.35 69.86 56.50
C TYR A 196 -55.19 69.20 57.88
#